data_dbe102b0ed05dbf51f705e07d4e2e650
#
_entry.id   dbe102b0ed05dbf51f705e07d4e2e650
#
_cell.length_a   1.000
_cell.length_b   1.000
_cell.length_c   1.000
_cell.angle_alpha   90.00
_cell.angle_beta   90.00
_cell.angle_gamma   90.00
#
_symmetry.space_group_name_H-M   'P 1'
#
loop_
_entity.id
_entity.type
_entity.pdbx_description
1 polymer ?
#
loop_
_entity_poly.entity_id
_entity_poly.type
_entity_poly.pdbx_seq_one_letter_code
_entity_poly.pdbx_strand_id
1 'polypeptide(L)'
;MNKFNLKKGLNIPIAGVPKQVIDETKIPNSVAILGPDYNGLKPKMFVNVGDKVERGTPLFCHKDNPEVPFVSPCKGFVKEINRGEKRALLSVVIDIENIEDKGVSITKLHSKEKSKKEFIKKCLFDSGLWTSFLTRPFSKIPDSNSEPASIF
;
A
#
# COMPACT_ATOMS: atom_id res chain seq x y z
N MET A 1 -32.08 7.25 4.64
CA MET A 1 -30.68 7.49 5.06
C MET A 1 -30.61 8.93 5.58
N ASN A 2 -30.28 9.16 6.86
CA ASN A 2 -30.22 10.51 7.43
C ASN A 2 -28.96 11.22 6.95
N LYS A 3 -29.11 12.36 6.29
CA LYS A 3 -28.00 13.23 5.90
C LYS A 3 -27.66 14.18 7.05
N PHE A 4 -26.45 14.12 7.56
CA PHE A 4 -25.91 15.07 8.54
C PHE A 4 -25.02 16.08 7.81
N ASN A 5 -25.37 17.35 7.86
CA ASN A 5 -24.55 18.43 7.31
C ASN A 5 -23.73 19.06 8.44
N LEU A 6 -22.41 18.87 8.43
CA LEU A 6 -21.50 19.55 9.34
C LEU A 6 -21.25 20.98 8.84
N LYS A 7 -21.66 21.97 9.61
CA LYS A 7 -21.47 23.40 9.29
C LYS A 7 -20.14 23.98 9.76
N LYS A 8 -19.46 23.31 10.69
CA LYS A 8 -18.15 23.72 11.24
C LYS A 8 -17.25 22.50 11.35
N GLY A 9 -15.99 22.65 10.98
CA GLY A 9 -14.96 21.67 11.26
C GLY A 9 -14.61 21.65 12.75
N LEU A 10 -13.96 20.57 13.20
CA LEU A 10 -13.39 20.46 14.54
C LEU A 10 -11.98 21.07 14.49
N ASN A 11 -11.80 22.22 15.15
CA ASN A 11 -10.49 22.81 15.34
C ASN A 11 -9.89 22.28 16.65
N ILE A 12 -8.78 21.57 16.55
CA ILE A 12 -7.99 21.16 17.71
C ILE A 12 -7.00 22.29 18.01
N PRO A 13 -7.07 22.93 19.20
CA PRO A 13 -6.15 24.01 19.55
C PRO A 13 -4.75 23.45 19.86
N ILE A 14 -3.95 23.30 18.83
CA ILE A 14 -2.55 22.87 18.95
C ILE A 14 -1.67 24.13 18.94
N ALA A 15 -0.77 24.26 19.92
CA ALA A 15 0.19 25.35 19.97
C ALA A 15 1.27 25.16 18.89
N GLY A 16 1.51 26.22 18.10
CA GLY A 16 2.52 26.24 17.06
C GLY A 16 1.99 25.88 15.68
N VAL A 17 2.82 26.20 14.68
CA VAL A 17 2.56 25.88 13.27
C VAL A 17 3.79 25.13 12.73
N PRO A 18 3.62 24.00 12.03
CA PRO A 18 4.75 23.31 11.40
C PRO A 18 5.38 24.21 10.33
N LYS A 19 6.69 24.13 10.17
CA LYS A 19 7.39 24.82 9.10
C LYS A 19 6.85 24.32 7.75
N GLN A 20 6.50 25.26 6.86
CA GLN A 20 6.01 24.97 5.52
C GLN A 20 7.18 24.75 4.55
N VAL A 21 8.03 23.78 4.86
CA VAL A 21 9.21 23.40 4.06
C VAL A 21 9.19 21.89 3.83
N ILE A 22 9.68 21.47 2.67
CA ILE A 22 9.93 20.07 2.37
C ILE A 22 11.41 19.84 2.69
N ASP A 23 11.67 18.98 3.66
CA ASP A 23 13.04 18.58 3.99
C ASP A 23 13.48 17.46 3.04
N GLU A 24 14.57 17.67 2.32
CA GLU A 24 15.23 16.64 1.54
C GLU A 24 16.05 15.74 2.47
N THR A 25 15.43 14.69 2.97
CA THR A 25 16.11 13.71 3.81
C THR A 25 16.99 12.78 2.96
N LYS A 26 18.01 12.19 3.59
CA LYS A 26 18.80 11.15 2.94
C LYS A 26 17.92 9.96 2.58
N ILE A 27 18.07 9.46 1.35
CA ILE A 27 17.41 8.24 0.91
C ILE A 27 17.91 7.07 1.75
N PRO A 28 17.03 6.26 2.34
CA PRO A 28 17.46 5.10 3.14
C PRO A 28 18.11 4.05 2.24
N ASN A 29 19.00 3.23 2.82
CA ASN A 29 19.60 2.10 2.10
C ASN A 29 18.62 0.94 1.91
N SER A 30 17.65 0.81 2.81
CA SER A 30 16.64 -0.24 2.77
C SER A 30 15.28 0.28 3.24
N VAL A 31 14.22 -0.38 2.77
CA VAL A 31 12.83 -0.16 3.18
C VAL A 31 12.20 -1.49 3.55
N ALA A 32 11.13 -1.46 4.33
CA ALA A 32 10.41 -2.66 4.70
C ALA A 32 8.90 -2.48 4.63
N ILE A 33 8.20 -3.55 4.23
CA ILE A 33 6.75 -3.68 4.43
C ILE A 33 6.56 -4.50 5.70
N LEU A 34 5.81 -3.94 6.65
CA LEU A 34 5.56 -4.56 7.94
C LEU A 34 4.25 -5.34 7.93
N GLY A 35 4.32 -6.62 8.29
CA GLY A 35 3.12 -7.46 8.39
C GLY A 35 2.12 -7.00 9.45
N PRO A 36 2.58 -6.54 10.64
CA PRO A 36 1.69 -6.05 11.70
C PRO A 36 0.83 -4.83 11.35
N ASP A 37 1.22 -4.04 10.32
CA ASP A 37 0.43 -2.90 9.86
C ASP A 37 -0.89 -3.32 9.21
N TYR A 38 -1.03 -4.60 8.88
CA TYR A 38 -2.19 -5.15 8.17
C TYR A 38 -2.93 -6.16 9.04
N ASN A 39 -4.03 -5.71 9.63
CA ASN A 39 -4.81 -6.49 10.57
C ASN A 39 -5.35 -7.81 9.96
N GLY A 40 -4.97 -8.94 10.57
CA GLY A 40 -5.39 -10.27 10.16
C GLY A 40 -4.71 -10.81 8.91
N LEU A 41 -3.56 -10.25 8.52
CA LEU A 41 -2.80 -10.69 7.35
C LEU A 41 -2.38 -12.17 7.45
N LYS A 42 -2.76 -12.96 6.44
CA LYS A 42 -2.29 -14.33 6.19
C LYS A 42 -1.53 -14.32 4.86
N PRO A 43 -0.21 -14.11 4.86
CA PRO A 43 0.53 -13.86 3.65
C PRO A 43 0.77 -15.12 2.81
N LYS A 44 0.53 -15.00 1.50
CA LYS A 44 1.03 -15.90 0.46
C LYS A 44 2.13 -15.17 -0.30
N MET A 45 3.38 -15.62 -0.11
CA MET A 45 4.56 -14.99 -0.72
C MET A 45 4.66 -15.32 -2.22
N PHE A 46 5.14 -14.34 -2.98
CA PHE A 46 5.48 -14.47 -4.39
C PHE A 46 6.99 -14.36 -4.63
N VAL A 47 7.74 -13.89 -3.63
CA VAL A 47 9.17 -13.66 -3.70
C VAL A 47 9.93 -14.41 -2.62
N ASN A 48 11.21 -14.64 -2.87
CA ASN A 48 12.17 -15.23 -1.95
C ASN A 48 13.27 -14.22 -1.63
N VAL A 49 14.07 -14.51 -0.59
CA VAL A 49 15.28 -13.74 -0.29
C VAL A 49 16.26 -13.84 -1.45
N GLY A 50 16.80 -12.71 -1.87
CA GLY A 50 17.70 -12.58 -3.02
C GLY A 50 17.00 -12.22 -4.33
N ASP A 51 15.68 -12.30 -4.42
CA ASP A 51 14.96 -11.94 -5.64
C ASP A 51 15.09 -10.45 -5.95
N LYS A 52 15.32 -10.14 -7.22
CA LYS A 52 15.28 -8.76 -7.72
C LYS A 52 13.84 -8.31 -7.93
N VAL A 53 13.54 -7.11 -7.46
CA VAL A 53 12.22 -6.50 -7.56
C VAL A 53 12.31 -5.08 -8.12
N GLU A 54 11.29 -4.71 -8.88
CA GLU A 54 11.08 -3.34 -9.34
C GLU A 54 9.94 -2.72 -8.52
N ARG A 55 9.85 -1.39 -8.47
CA ARG A 55 8.70 -0.72 -7.86
C ARG A 55 7.39 -1.16 -8.54
N GLY A 56 6.46 -1.68 -7.74
CA GLY A 56 5.22 -2.27 -8.23
C GLY A 56 5.27 -3.79 -8.40
N THR A 57 6.43 -4.45 -8.23
CA THR A 57 6.51 -5.92 -8.25
C THR A 57 5.71 -6.51 -7.09
N PRO A 58 4.77 -7.45 -7.33
CA PRO A 58 4.04 -8.14 -6.26
C PRO A 58 4.98 -8.94 -5.36
N LEU A 59 4.95 -8.67 -4.07
CA LEU A 59 5.76 -9.36 -3.05
C LEU A 59 4.97 -10.49 -2.38
N PHE A 60 3.74 -10.23 -2.05
CA PHE A 60 2.81 -11.19 -1.43
C PHE A 60 1.37 -10.69 -1.58
N CYS A 61 0.41 -11.56 -1.26
CA CYS A 61 -1.01 -11.19 -1.13
C CYS A 61 -1.59 -11.78 0.16
N HIS A 62 -2.80 -11.36 0.53
CA HIS A 62 -3.57 -12.08 1.54
C HIS A 62 -4.09 -13.37 0.94
N LYS A 63 -3.97 -14.50 1.66
CA LYS A 63 -4.37 -15.83 1.17
C LYS A 63 -5.82 -15.89 0.70
N ASP A 64 -6.72 -15.20 1.43
CA ASP A 64 -8.15 -15.20 1.17
C ASP A 64 -8.56 -14.08 0.17
N ASN A 65 -7.60 -13.21 -0.25
CA ASN A 65 -7.81 -12.10 -1.20
C ASN A 65 -6.62 -12.00 -2.19
N PRO A 66 -6.43 -12.99 -3.06
CA PRO A 66 -5.23 -13.10 -3.90
C PRO A 66 -5.13 -12.02 -4.99
N GLU A 67 -6.22 -11.35 -5.31
CA GLU A 67 -6.27 -10.28 -6.33
C GLU A 67 -5.71 -8.95 -5.84
N VAL A 68 -5.47 -8.82 -4.53
CA VAL A 68 -4.93 -7.61 -3.91
C VAL A 68 -3.46 -7.84 -3.54
N PRO A 69 -2.52 -7.46 -4.41
CA PRO A 69 -1.10 -7.63 -4.14
C PRO A 69 -0.56 -6.53 -3.22
N PHE A 70 0.37 -6.89 -2.37
CA PHE A 70 1.28 -5.98 -1.71
C PHE A 70 2.53 -5.88 -2.59
N VAL A 71 2.83 -4.68 -3.04
CA VAL A 71 3.85 -4.46 -4.06
C VAL A 71 5.09 -3.81 -3.48
N SER A 72 6.24 -4.00 -4.14
CA SER A 72 7.49 -3.34 -3.77
C SER A 72 7.37 -1.82 -3.91
N PRO A 73 7.78 -1.05 -2.89
CA PRO A 73 7.78 0.41 -2.95
C PRO A 73 8.96 0.97 -3.75
N CYS A 74 9.98 0.15 -4.05
CA CYS A 74 11.19 0.58 -4.73
C CYS A 74 11.78 -0.55 -5.57
N LYS A 75 12.76 -0.20 -6.40
CA LYS A 75 13.64 -1.13 -7.09
C LYS A 75 14.75 -1.60 -6.16
N GLY A 76 15.05 -2.89 -6.15
CA GLY A 76 16.11 -3.45 -5.32
C GLY A 76 16.08 -4.96 -5.23
N PHE A 77 16.61 -5.48 -4.13
CA PHE A 77 16.65 -6.91 -3.83
C PHE A 77 15.96 -7.22 -2.52
N VAL A 78 15.21 -8.29 -2.48
CA VAL A 78 14.62 -8.80 -1.23
C VAL A 78 15.76 -9.28 -0.33
N LYS A 79 16.05 -8.51 0.72
CA LYS A 79 17.12 -8.81 1.65
C LYS A 79 16.73 -9.85 2.66
N GLU A 80 15.55 -9.67 3.27
CA GLU A 80 15.07 -10.50 4.38
C GLU A 80 13.56 -10.67 4.31
N ILE A 81 13.08 -11.84 4.72
CA ILE A 81 11.67 -12.12 4.98
C ILE A 81 11.58 -12.61 6.42
N ASN A 82 11.24 -11.70 7.32
CA ASN A 82 11.21 -11.98 8.75
C ASN A 82 9.85 -12.56 9.16
N ARG A 83 9.88 -13.66 9.89
CA ARG A 83 8.69 -14.35 10.38
C ARG A 83 8.76 -14.51 11.90
N GLY A 84 7.61 -14.32 12.54
CA GLY A 84 7.43 -14.54 13.97
C GLY A 84 6.76 -15.87 14.29
N GLU A 85 6.16 -15.94 15.46
CA GLU A 85 5.43 -17.10 15.94
C GLU A 85 4.33 -17.51 14.94
N LYS A 86 4.07 -18.82 14.85
CA LYS A 86 3.07 -19.41 13.94
C LYS A 86 3.26 -18.97 12.47
N ARG A 87 4.50 -18.62 12.09
CA ARG A 87 4.88 -18.14 10.74
C ARG A 87 4.22 -16.82 10.34
N ALA A 88 3.78 -16.00 11.29
CA ALA A 88 3.28 -14.67 11.01
C ALA A 88 4.36 -13.86 10.29
N LEU A 89 3.98 -13.09 9.26
CA LEU A 89 4.91 -12.18 8.59
C LEU A 89 5.20 -11.00 9.51
N LEU A 90 6.46 -10.76 9.81
CA LEU A 90 6.90 -9.57 10.54
C LEU A 90 7.29 -8.45 9.56
N SER A 91 8.15 -8.78 8.60
CA SER A 91 8.56 -7.80 7.58
C SER A 91 9.10 -8.47 6.31
N VAL A 92 9.01 -7.74 5.21
CA VAL A 92 9.77 -7.98 3.98
C VAL A 92 10.69 -6.79 3.79
N VAL A 93 12.00 -7.00 3.91
CA VAL A 93 13.02 -5.96 3.79
C VAL A 93 13.59 -5.97 2.38
N ILE A 94 13.72 -4.80 1.78
CA ILE A 94 14.25 -4.60 0.43
C ILE A 94 15.42 -3.64 0.52
N ASP A 95 16.60 -4.05 0.06
CA ASP A 95 17.75 -3.18 -0.13
C ASP A 95 17.57 -2.44 -1.46
N ILE A 96 17.66 -1.12 -1.42
CA ILE A 96 17.44 -0.25 -2.58
C ILE A 96 18.65 -0.31 -3.50
N GLU A 97 18.45 -0.70 -4.77
CA GLU A 97 19.53 -0.80 -5.76
C GLU A 97 19.86 0.57 -6.37
N ASN A 98 18.86 1.40 -6.65
CA ASN A 98 19.06 2.66 -7.34
C ASN A 98 18.01 3.71 -6.94
N ILE A 99 18.49 4.93 -6.78
CA ILE A 99 17.70 6.11 -6.42
C ILE A 99 16.84 6.59 -7.60
N GLU A 100 17.30 6.37 -8.85
CA GLU A 100 16.58 6.77 -10.07
C GLU A 100 15.52 5.75 -10.53
N ASP A 101 14.78 5.19 -9.60
CA ASP A 101 13.66 4.31 -9.93
C ASP A 101 12.49 5.12 -10.49
N LYS A 102 12.34 5.15 -11.80
CA LYS A 102 11.22 5.81 -12.47
C LYS A 102 9.90 5.08 -12.32
N GLY A 103 9.92 3.80 -11.92
CA GLY A 103 8.75 2.94 -11.81
C GLY A 103 7.93 2.82 -13.09
N VAL A 104 6.92 1.98 -13.06
CA VAL A 104 5.96 1.85 -14.17
C VAL A 104 4.86 2.91 -14.00
N SER A 105 4.69 3.79 -15.00
CA SER A 105 3.60 4.77 -14.99
C SER A 105 2.28 4.09 -15.36
N ILE A 106 1.46 3.80 -14.37
CA ILE A 106 0.15 3.18 -14.53
C ILE A 106 -0.79 4.04 -15.39
N THR A 107 -0.68 5.36 -15.30
CA THR A 107 -1.49 6.29 -16.08
C THR A 107 -1.30 6.15 -17.59
N LYS A 108 -0.10 5.76 -18.05
CA LYS A 108 0.18 5.51 -19.47
C LYS A 108 -0.36 4.18 -19.98
N LEU A 109 -0.40 3.17 -19.13
CA LEU A 109 -0.90 1.84 -19.47
C LEU A 109 -2.41 1.84 -19.76
N HIS A 110 -3.16 2.77 -19.19
CA HIS A 110 -4.62 2.73 -19.13
C HIS A 110 -5.33 3.97 -19.71
N SER A 111 -4.72 4.70 -20.61
CA SER A 111 -5.18 6.03 -21.06
C SER A 111 -6.57 6.08 -21.74
N LYS A 112 -7.13 4.96 -22.22
CA LYS A 112 -8.36 4.93 -23.02
C LYS A 112 -9.68 4.76 -22.27
N GLU A 113 -9.67 4.38 -20.97
CA GLU A 113 -10.89 4.03 -20.23
C GLU A 113 -11.03 4.67 -18.84
N LYS A 114 -10.51 5.88 -18.66
CA LYS A 114 -10.30 6.57 -17.36
C LYS A 114 -11.53 6.76 -16.44
N SER A 115 -12.75 6.52 -16.91
CA SER A 115 -13.99 6.82 -16.16
C SER A 115 -14.79 5.60 -15.72
N LYS A 116 -14.39 4.40 -16.09
CA LYS A 116 -15.11 3.17 -15.72
C LYS A 116 -14.65 2.66 -14.35
N LYS A 117 -15.59 2.28 -13.51
CA LYS A 117 -15.34 1.74 -12.14
C LYS A 117 -14.35 0.56 -12.16
N GLU A 118 -14.53 -0.38 -13.07
CA GLU A 118 -13.65 -1.54 -13.21
C GLU A 118 -12.23 -1.15 -13.58
N PHE A 119 -12.09 -0.12 -14.42
CA PHE A 119 -10.80 0.42 -14.78
C PHE A 119 -10.08 1.04 -13.58
N ILE A 120 -10.79 1.83 -12.75
CA ILE A 120 -10.23 2.44 -11.53
C ILE A 120 -9.82 1.33 -10.55
N LYS A 121 -10.68 0.33 -10.33
CA LYS A 121 -10.33 -0.82 -9.49
C LYS A 121 -9.06 -1.52 -9.98
N LYS A 122 -8.98 -1.80 -11.28
CA LYS A 122 -7.79 -2.42 -11.86
C LYS A 122 -6.53 -1.60 -11.65
N CYS A 123 -6.58 -0.29 -11.86
CA CYS A 123 -5.45 0.59 -11.57
C CYS A 123 -5.01 0.53 -10.11
N LEU A 124 -5.96 0.49 -9.17
CA LEU A 124 -5.69 0.38 -7.74
C LEU A 124 -5.05 -0.96 -7.36
N PHE A 125 -5.45 -2.06 -8.00
CA PHE A 125 -4.83 -3.37 -7.79
C PHE A 125 -3.43 -3.42 -8.40
N ASP A 126 -3.29 -3.04 -9.67
CA ASP A 126 -2.01 -3.08 -10.39
C ASP A 126 -0.95 -2.18 -9.74
N SER A 127 -1.37 -1.08 -9.12
CA SER A 127 -0.47 -0.17 -8.39
C SER A 127 -0.18 -0.59 -6.94
N GLY A 128 -0.91 -1.57 -6.40
CA GLY A 128 -0.88 -1.93 -4.98
C GLY A 128 -1.55 -0.91 -4.05
N LEU A 129 -2.12 0.18 -4.58
CA LEU A 129 -2.78 1.23 -3.78
C LEU A 129 -4.07 0.76 -3.10
N TRP A 130 -4.66 -0.35 -3.55
CA TRP A 130 -5.82 -0.93 -2.88
C TRP A 130 -5.56 -1.27 -1.42
N THR A 131 -4.32 -1.63 -1.08
CA THR A 131 -3.92 -1.94 0.30
C THR A 131 -3.95 -0.75 1.25
N SER A 132 -4.08 0.49 0.72
CA SER A 132 -4.23 1.71 1.51
C SER A 132 -5.66 1.94 2.01
N PHE A 133 -6.64 1.24 1.46
CA PHE A 133 -8.01 1.30 1.95
C PHE A 133 -8.20 0.40 3.16
N LEU A 134 -8.85 0.94 4.18
CA LEU A 134 -9.17 0.21 5.40
C LEU A 134 -10.67 0.26 5.68
N THR A 135 -11.24 -0.90 5.99
CA THR A 135 -12.66 -1.01 6.35
C THR A 135 -12.89 -0.64 7.81
N ARG A 136 -14.04 -0.04 8.11
CA ARG A 136 -14.52 0.14 9.49
C ARG A 136 -15.42 -1.02 9.90
N PRO A 137 -15.41 -1.47 11.16
CA PRO A 137 -14.63 -0.95 12.30
C PRO A 137 -13.25 -1.62 12.49
N PHE A 138 -12.90 -2.68 11.74
CA PHE A 138 -11.78 -3.56 12.06
C PHE A 138 -10.46 -3.22 11.35
N SER A 139 -10.40 -2.13 10.59
CA SER A 139 -9.22 -1.67 9.86
C SER A 139 -8.58 -2.78 9.01
N LYS A 140 -9.40 -3.58 8.35
CA LYS A 140 -8.95 -4.60 7.40
C LYS A 140 -8.94 -4.04 5.98
N ILE A 141 -8.04 -4.53 5.14
CA ILE A 141 -8.08 -4.26 3.71
C ILE A 141 -9.37 -4.86 3.13
N PRO A 142 -10.15 -4.07 2.35
CA PRO A 142 -11.38 -4.58 1.75
C PRO A 142 -11.09 -5.68 0.72
N ASP A 143 -12.01 -6.63 0.61
CA ASP A 143 -11.94 -7.64 -0.45
C ASP A 143 -12.07 -7.00 -1.82
N SER A 144 -11.48 -7.63 -2.85
CA SER A 144 -11.50 -7.13 -4.23
C SER A 144 -12.92 -6.85 -4.76
N ASN A 145 -13.90 -7.63 -4.30
CA ASN A 145 -15.31 -7.51 -4.72
C ASN A 145 -16.15 -6.58 -3.83
N SER A 146 -15.56 -6.04 -2.73
CA SER A 146 -16.32 -5.16 -1.85
C SER A 146 -16.67 -3.83 -2.50
N GLU A 147 -17.84 -3.31 -2.11
CA GLU A 147 -18.32 -2.00 -2.51
C GLU A 147 -18.53 -1.15 -1.27
N PRO A 148 -17.85 0.01 -1.19
CA PRO A 148 -18.00 0.89 -0.05
C PRO A 148 -19.35 1.61 -0.10
N ALA A 149 -19.99 1.75 1.06
CA ALA A 149 -21.15 2.64 1.19
C ALA A 149 -20.73 4.12 1.12
N SER A 150 -19.51 4.42 1.60
CA SER A 150 -18.88 5.75 1.55
C SER A 150 -17.36 5.60 1.74
N ILE A 151 -16.60 6.58 1.26
CA ILE A 151 -15.14 6.69 1.42
C ILE A 151 -14.88 8.01 2.16
N PHE A 152 -14.02 7.97 3.20
CA PHE A 152 -13.64 9.14 3.99
C PHE A 152 -12.17 9.45 3.83
#